data_235852b38ac78dca1b9b8c1c31c85e43
#
_entry.id   235852b38ac78dca1b9b8c1c31c85e43
#
_cell.length_a   1.000
_cell.length_b   1.000
_cell.length_c   1.000
_cell.angle_alpha   90.00
_cell.angle_beta   90.00
_cell.angle_gamma   90.00
#
_symmetry.space_group_name_H-M   'P 1'
#
loop_
_entity.id
_entity.type
_entity.pdbx_description
1 polymer ?
#
loop_
_entity_poly.entity_id
_entity_poly.type
_entity_poly.pdbx_seq_one_letter_code
_entity_poly.pdbx_strand_id
1 'polypeptide(L)'
;MRNIELLVPASSLEVLKIAVVFGADAVYIGGEAFGLRAKAKNFTHEDMAEGIAFAHEHGVKVYVTVNILAHNDDLPGVREYLQELKELKPDALIIADPGIFTYAREICPEIECHISTQANNTNYETYRFWYKLGAKRVVTARELSLKEIREIREHIPDDMEIETFVHGAMCISYSGRCLLSNYLVGRDANQGACTHPCRWKYSIVEEKRPGEYMTVFENERGTYIFNSKDLCMVEHMDDILNSGIDSLKIEGRMKTALYVATVARTYRKAIDDYMEDPEKYKANMSWYQEQISNCTYRQFTTGFFYGKPDEHTQIYDNNTYVKEYTYLGYAEEVDENGFAHITQRNKFTVGEMIEIMKPDGRNITATVRAIYDEDGNSVESAPHPQQKLAVDLGTEIEKYDLLRRAEA
;
A
#
# COMPACT_ATOMS: atom_id res chain seq x y z
N MET A 1 19.88 14.63 -9.10
CA MET A 1 19.06 13.60 -8.45
C MET A 1 18.06 13.05 -9.48
N ARG A 2 17.65 11.78 -9.37
CA ARG A 2 16.56 11.22 -10.19
C ARG A 2 15.23 11.82 -9.77
N ASN A 3 14.27 11.86 -10.67
CA ASN A 3 12.90 12.19 -10.30
C ASN A 3 12.30 10.98 -9.57
N ILE A 4 11.90 11.15 -8.32
CA ILE A 4 11.44 10.05 -7.46
C ILE A 4 9.92 9.98 -7.49
N GLU A 5 9.40 8.82 -7.87
CA GLU A 5 7.97 8.52 -7.88
C GLU A 5 7.53 7.93 -6.54
N LEU A 6 6.44 8.43 -5.98
CA LEU A 6 5.74 7.82 -4.85
C LEU A 6 4.55 7.00 -5.38
N LEU A 7 4.67 5.67 -5.27
CA LEU A 7 3.67 4.71 -5.76
C LEU A 7 2.81 4.20 -4.60
N VAL A 8 1.51 4.50 -4.65
CA VAL A 8 0.57 4.30 -3.55
C VAL A 8 -0.48 3.24 -3.92
N PRO A 9 -0.86 2.32 -3.00
CA PRO A 9 -1.88 1.31 -3.26
C PRO A 9 -3.30 1.90 -3.22
N ALA A 10 -4.22 1.34 -4.03
CA ALA A 10 -5.64 1.60 -3.88
C ALA A 10 -6.47 0.31 -3.95
N SER A 11 -7.44 0.19 -3.04
CA SER A 11 -8.35 -0.96 -2.92
C SER A 11 -9.74 -0.71 -3.53
N SER A 12 -10.06 0.53 -3.83
CA SER A 12 -11.34 0.97 -4.39
C SER A 12 -11.17 2.34 -5.06
N LEU A 13 -12.16 2.75 -5.83
CA LEU A 13 -12.20 4.07 -6.46
C LEU A 13 -12.06 5.22 -5.44
N GLU A 14 -12.72 5.12 -4.27
CA GLU A 14 -12.56 6.05 -3.15
C GLU A 14 -11.09 6.17 -2.73
N VAL A 15 -10.45 5.03 -2.45
CA VAL A 15 -9.05 5.00 -1.99
C VAL A 15 -8.10 5.52 -3.07
N LEU A 16 -8.40 5.27 -4.35
CA LEU A 16 -7.62 5.80 -5.47
C LEU A 16 -7.69 7.34 -5.48
N LYS A 17 -8.88 7.92 -5.42
CA LYS A 17 -9.07 9.38 -5.41
C LYS A 17 -8.34 10.01 -4.21
N ILE A 18 -8.45 9.41 -3.05
CA ILE A 18 -7.73 9.85 -1.84
C ILE A 18 -6.20 9.73 -2.04
N ALA A 19 -5.68 8.62 -2.57
CA ALA A 19 -4.25 8.47 -2.83
C ALA A 19 -3.71 9.57 -3.75
N VAL A 20 -4.43 9.87 -4.83
CA VAL A 20 -4.11 10.93 -5.80
C VAL A 20 -4.04 12.29 -5.12
N VAL A 21 -5.08 12.66 -4.39
CA VAL A 21 -5.18 13.99 -3.73
C VAL A 21 -4.17 14.14 -2.59
N PHE A 22 -3.80 13.04 -1.91
CA PHE A 22 -2.84 13.05 -0.80
C PHE A 22 -1.39 12.84 -1.24
N GLY A 23 -1.06 13.01 -2.53
CA GLY A 23 0.30 13.21 -3.01
C GLY A 23 0.97 12.00 -3.65
N ALA A 24 0.21 11.02 -4.15
CA ALA A 24 0.75 9.98 -5.02
C ALA A 24 1.18 10.54 -6.37
N ASP A 25 2.33 10.11 -6.88
CA ASP A 25 2.74 10.33 -8.28
C ASP A 25 2.21 9.22 -9.19
N ALA A 26 1.99 8.04 -8.59
CA ALA A 26 1.35 6.91 -9.25
C ALA A 26 0.53 6.09 -8.24
N VAL A 27 -0.53 5.43 -8.73
CA VAL A 27 -1.32 4.49 -7.93
C VAL A 27 -1.31 3.12 -8.56
N TYR A 28 -1.28 2.05 -7.75
CA TYR A 28 -1.45 0.71 -8.27
C TYR A 28 -2.72 0.05 -7.74
N ILE A 29 -3.46 -0.55 -8.66
CA ILE A 29 -4.76 -1.15 -8.46
C ILE A 29 -4.78 -2.61 -8.90
N GLY A 30 -5.84 -3.34 -8.60
CA GLY A 30 -6.11 -4.67 -9.13
C GLY A 30 -7.55 -4.78 -9.57
N GLY A 31 -7.74 -5.36 -10.75
CA GLY A 31 -9.05 -5.74 -11.24
C GLY A 31 -9.58 -6.99 -10.54
N GLU A 32 -10.79 -7.39 -10.89
CA GLU A 32 -11.48 -8.57 -10.33
C GLU A 32 -10.76 -9.88 -10.64
N ALA A 33 -9.91 -9.91 -11.68
CA ALA A 33 -9.19 -11.09 -12.13
C ALA A 33 -7.66 -10.88 -12.12
N PHE A 34 -6.91 -11.99 -12.03
CA PHE A 34 -5.46 -12.13 -12.26
C PHE A 34 -4.54 -11.25 -11.42
N GLY A 35 -5.06 -10.52 -10.42
CA GLY A 35 -4.27 -9.81 -9.42
C GLY A 35 -4.14 -10.63 -8.13
N LEU A 36 -3.01 -10.49 -7.43
CA LEU A 36 -2.91 -10.98 -6.06
C LEU A 36 -3.89 -10.22 -5.19
N ARG A 37 -4.67 -10.94 -4.37
CA ARG A 37 -5.78 -10.50 -3.51
C ARG A 37 -7.17 -10.56 -4.16
N ALA A 38 -7.41 -11.64 -4.90
CA ALA A 38 -8.70 -11.96 -5.53
C ALA A 38 -9.94 -11.90 -4.60
N LYS A 39 -9.74 -11.93 -3.26
CA LYS A 39 -10.82 -11.78 -2.26
C LYS A 39 -10.93 -10.36 -1.67
N ALA A 40 -10.14 -9.40 -2.16
CA ALA A 40 -10.31 -8.00 -1.84
C ALA A 40 -11.52 -7.42 -2.60
N LYS A 41 -12.00 -6.26 -2.14
CA LYS A 41 -12.81 -5.40 -3.00
C LYS A 41 -11.88 -4.95 -4.15
N ASN A 42 -12.09 -5.49 -5.34
CA ASN A 42 -11.30 -5.17 -6.53
C ASN A 42 -12.08 -4.17 -7.39
N PHE A 43 -11.38 -3.51 -8.29
CA PHE A 43 -11.99 -2.56 -9.22
C PHE A 43 -12.80 -3.30 -10.29
N THR A 44 -14.05 -2.90 -10.50
CA THR A 44 -14.80 -3.26 -11.71
C THR A 44 -14.19 -2.56 -12.92
N HIS A 45 -14.63 -2.93 -14.11
CA HIS A 45 -14.21 -2.26 -15.34
C HIS A 45 -14.53 -0.75 -15.31
N GLU A 46 -15.74 -0.40 -14.84
CA GLU A 46 -16.21 0.98 -14.71
C GLU A 46 -15.39 1.75 -13.66
N ASP A 47 -15.12 1.15 -12.48
CA ASP A 47 -14.27 1.74 -11.45
C ASP A 47 -12.85 2.01 -11.98
N MET A 48 -12.29 1.08 -12.78
CA MET A 48 -10.97 1.28 -13.40
C MET A 48 -10.99 2.42 -14.40
N ALA A 49 -11.99 2.47 -15.28
CA ALA A 49 -12.12 3.55 -16.27
C ALA A 49 -12.23 4.93 -15.61
N GLU A 50 -13.09 5.07 -14.60
CA GLU A 50 -13.25 6.29 -13.82
C GLU A 50 -11.97 6.65 -13.05
N GLY A 51 -11.35 5.66 -12.41
CA GLY A 51 -10.13 5.86 -11.62
C GLY A 51 -8.94 6.29 -12.47
N ILE A 52 -8.76 5.69 -13.64
CA ILE A 52 -7.71 6.07 -14.60
C ILE A 52 -7.94 7.49 -15.09
N ALA A 53 -9.16 7.83 -15.52
CA ALA A 53 -9.50 9.17 -15.97
C ALA A 53 -9.22 10.21 -14.88
N PHE A 54 -9.70 9.98 -13.65
CA PHE A 54 -9.48 10.86 -12.52
C PHE A 54 -7.98 11.06 -12.21
N ALA A 55 -7.20 9.97 -12.18
CA ALA A 55 -5.77 10.05 -11.92
C ALA A 55 -5.04 10.85 -13.01
N HIS A 56 -5.34 10.59 -14.27
CA HIS A 56 -4.75 11.31 -15.41
C HIS A 56 -5.09 12.80 -15.41
N GLU A 57 -6.32 13.18 -15.02
CA GLU A 57 -6.71 14.60 -14.86
C GLU A 57 -5.85 15.34 -13.82
N HIS A 58 -5.32 14.58 -12.82
CA HIS A 58 -4.43 15.10 -11.78
C HIS A 58 -2.93 14.88 -12.09
N GLY A 59 -2.59 14.37 -13.28
CA GLY A 59 -1.20 14.07 -13.67
C GLY A 59 -0.58 12.86 -12.96
N VAL A 60 -1.41 11.98 -12.38
CA VAL A 60 -1.00 10.78 -11.64
C VAL A 60 -1.16 9.55 -12.53
N LYS A 61 -0.15 8.67 -12.52
CA LYS A 61 -0.14 7.42 -13.30
C LYS A 61 -0.93 6.31 -12.61
N VAL A 62 -1.43 5.36 -13.40
CA VAL A 62 -2.15 4.18 -12.89
C VAL A 62 -1.50 2.90 -13.38
N TYR A 63 -1.14 2.00 -12.46
CA TYR A 63 -0.55 0.69 -12.74
C TYR A 63 -1.50 -0.42 -12.33
N VAL A 64 -1.76 -1.36 -13.24
CA VAL A 64 -2.68 -2.48 -12.98
C VAL A 64 -1.90 -3.75 -12.70
N THR A 65 -2.24 -4.44 -11.59
CA THR A 65 -1.60 -5.70 -11.23
C THR A 65 -2.19 -6.88 -12.01
N VAL A 66 -1.33 -7.61 -12.75
CA VAL A 66 -1.60 -8.90 -13.41
C VAL A 66 -0.50 -9.87 -12.96
N ASN A 67 -0.37 -10.04 -11.64
CA ASN A 67 0.83 -10.59 -11.03
C ASN A 67 0.62 -11.89 -10.25
N ILE A 68 -0.40 -12.67 -10.58
CA ILE A 68 -0.53 -14.06 -10.13
C ILE A 68 0.57 -14.91 -10.78
N LEU A 69 0.85 -16.08 -10.20
CA LEU A 69 1.53 -17.18 -10.88
C LEU A 69 0.45 -18.01 -11.59
N ALA A 70 0.31 -17.82 -12.90
CA ALA A 70 -0.77 -18.40 -13.68
C ALA A 70 -0.61 -19.90 -13.85
N HIS A 71 -1.74 -20.63 -13.75
CA HIS A 71 -1.86 -22.00 -14.18
C HIS A 71 -2.44 -22.06 -15.61
N ASN A 72 -2.36 -23.21 -16.26
CA ASN A 72 -2.84 -23.36 -17.64
C ASN A 72 -4.30 -22.92 -17.83
N ASP A 73 -5.14 -23.16 -16.83
CA ASP A 73 -6.58 -22.83 -16.87
C ASP A 73 -6.82 -21.30 -16.76
N ASP A 74 -5.85 -20.54 -16.26
CA ASP A 74 -5.93 -19.08 -16.17
C ASP A 74 -5.61 -18.39 -17.51
N LEU A 75 -4.79 -19.03 -18.38
CA LEU A 75 -4.23 -18.40 -19.57
C LEU A 75 -5.26 -17.85 -20.57
N PRO A 76 -6.37 -18.53 -20.87
CA PRO A 76 -7.40 -17.98 -21.77
C PRO A 76 -7.96 -16.65 -21.22
N GLY A 77 -8.36 -16.62 -19.95
CA GLY A 77 -8.91 -15.43 -19.33
C GLY A 77 -7.88 -14.30 -19.18
N VAL A 78 -6.59 -14.62 -18.98
CA VAL A 78 -5.52 -13.60 -18.99
C VAL A 78 -5.46 -12.87 -20.32
N ARG A 79 -5.59 -13.56 -21.45
CA ARG A 79 -5.58 -12.93 -22.79
C ARG A 79 -6.74 -11.98 -22.98
N GLU A 80 -7.94 -12.38 -22.56
CA GLU A 80 -9.14 -11.53 -22.61
C GLU A 80 -8.97 -10.27 -21.75
N TYR A 81 -8.51 -10.45 -20.52
CA TYR A 81 -8.28 -9.34 -19.59
C TYR A 81 -7.20 -8.35 -20.10
N LEU A 82 -6.14 -8.82 -20.74
CA LEU A 82 -5.14 -7.95 -21.36
C LEU A 82 -5.72 -7.12 -22.52
N GLN A 83 -6.72 -7.64 -23.24
CA GLN A 83 -7.44 -6.88 -24.28
C GLN A 83 -8.30 -5.77 -23.65
N GLU A 84 -8.99 -6.06 -22.54
CA GLU A 84 -9.74 -5.04 -21.79
C GLU A 84 -8.81 -3.94 -21.26
N LEU A 85 -7.65 -4.31 -20.68
CA LEU A 85 -6.67 -3.35 -20.20
C LEU A 85 -6.08 -2.49 -21.33
N LYS A 86 -5.93 -3.05 -22.52
CA LYS A 86 -5.51 -2.28 -23.70
C LYS A 86 -6.49 -1.15 -24.04
N GLU A 87 -7.79 -1.39 -23.86
CA GLU A 87 -8.83 -0.37 -24.11
C GLU A 87 -8.85 0.68 -22.99
N LEU A 88 -8.66 0.27 -21.73
CA LEU A 88 -8.61 1.15 -20.56
C LEU A 88 -7.35 2.02 -20.49
N LYS A 89 -6.25 1.60 -21.14
CA LYS A 89 -4.98 2.32 -21.24
C LYS A 89 -4.37 2.77 -19.89
N PRO A 90 -4.17 1.85 -18.93
CA PRO A 90 -3.33 2.17 -17.79
C PRO A 90 -1.90 2.47 -18.26
N ASP A 91 -1.11 3.17 -17.44
CA ASP A 91 0.28 3.50 -17.79
C ASP A 91 1.21 2.29 -17.78
N ALA A 92 0.97 1.33 -16.87
CA ALA A 92 1.75 0.10 -16.82
C ALA A 92 0.99 -1.12 -16.28
N LEU A 93 1.50 -2.30 -16.61
CA LEU A 93 1.08 -3.58 -16.03
C LEU A 93 2.16 -4.11 -15.09
N ILE A 94 1.79 -4.49 -13.87
CA ILE A 94 2.69 -5.11 -12.89
C ILE A 94 2.55 -6.63 -13.02
N ILE A 95 3.57 -7.30 -13.58
CA ILE A 95 3.53 -8.71 -14.00
C ILE A 95 4.62 -9.51 -13.28
N ALA A 96 4.33 -10.75 -12.89
CA ALA A 96 5.31 -11.66 -12.29
C ALA A 96 5.64 -12.89 -13.17
N ASP A 97 4.64 -13.37 -13.90
CA ASP A 97 4.71 -14.58 -14.70
C ASP A 97 5.29 -14.28 -16.10
N PRO A 98 6.36 -15.00 -16.55
CA PRO A 98 6.95 -14.78 -17.88
C PRO A 98 5.98 -15.05 -19.04
N GLY A 99 5.04 -15.98 -18.88
CA GLY A 99 4.02 -16.28 -19.90
C GLY A 99 3.04 -15.13 -20.05
N ILE A 100 2.57 -14.58 -18.93
CA ILE A 100 1.71 -13.38 -18.92
C ILE A 100 2.48 -12.18 -19.52
N PHE A 101 3.76 -12.04 -19.19
CA PHE A 101 4.60 -10.98 -19.76
C PHE A 101 4.66 -11.08 -21.29
N THR A 102 4.85 -12.30 -21.83
CA THR A 102 4.86 -12.52 -23.29
C THR A 102 3.52 -12.10 -23.91
N TYR A 103 2.41 -12.49 -23.31
CA TYR A 103 1.08 -12.09 -23.80
C TYR A 103 0.87 -10.57 -23.74
N ALA A 104 1.33 -9.91 -22.68
CA ALA A 104 1.24 -8.45 -22.59
C ALA A 104 2.03 -7.76 -23.71
N ARG A 105 3.25 -8.24 -24.01
CA ARG A 105 4.07 -7.71 -25.11
C ARG A 105 3.47 -7.96 -26.50
N GLU A 106 2.69 -9.02 -26.67
CA GLU A 106 1.98 -9.34 -27.91
C GLU A 106 0.69 -8.54 -28.08
N ILE A 107 -0.11 -8.40 -27.01
CA ILE A 107 -1.48 -7.87 -27.05
C ILE A 107 -1.50 -6.34 -26.89
N CYS A 108 -0.75 -5.82 -25.91
CA CYS A 108 -0.72 -4.39 -25.56
C CYS A 108 0.73 -3.86 -25.43
N PRO A 109 1.53 -3.94 -26.52
CA PRO A 109 2.95 -3.52 -26.51
C PRO A 109 3.15 -2.04 -26.15
N GLU A 110 2.12 -1.22 -26.27
CA GLU A 110 2.10 0.20 -25.92
C GLU A 110 2.04 0.47 -24.41
N ILE A 111 1.59 -0.51 -23.61
CA ILE A 111 1.53 -0.37 -22.15
C ILE A 111 2.84 -0.87 -21.55
N GLU A 112 3.43 -0.08 -20.66
CA GLU A 112 4.68 -0.46 -19.98
C GLU A 112 4.50 -1.74 -19.15
N CYS A 113 5.55 -2.56 -19.07
CA CYS A 113 5.59 -3.73 -18.21
C CYS A 113 6.57 -3.49 -17.05
N HIS A 114 6.06 -3.55 -15.83
CA HIS A 114 6.82 -3.50 -14.59
C HIS A 114 6.88 -4.90 -13.97
N ILE A 115 8.08 -5.40 -13.70
CA ILE A 115 8.25 -6.76 -13.16
C ILE A 115 8.00 -6.74 -11.66
N SER A 116 6.98 -7.49 -11.24
CA SER A 116 6.55 -7.58 -9.83
C SER A 116 7.65 -8.16 -8.92
N THR A 117 7.64 -7.76 -7.65
CA THR A 117 8.43 -8.40 -6.58
C THR A 117 8.16 -9.91 -6.48
N GLN A 118 7.02 -10.40 -6.96
CA GLN A 118 6.68 -11.84 -7.02
C GLN A 118 7.62 -12.64 -7.95
N ALA A 119 8.32 -11.99 -8.87
CA ALA A 119 9.34 -12.63 -9.70
C ALA A 119 10.67 -12.82 -8.95
N ASN A 120 10.82 -12.28 -7.73
CA ASN A 120 11.96 -12.44 -6.83
C ASN A 120 13.32 -12.08 -7.48
N ASN A 121 13.41 -10.90 -8.07
CA ASN A 121 14.62 -10.39 -8.71
C ASN A 121 15.59 -9.90 -7.64
N THR A 122 16.76 -10.55 -7.52
CA THR A 122 17.74 -10.32 -6.47
C THR A 122 19.14 -9.96 -6.98
N ASN A 123 19.34 -9.86 -8.29
CA ASN A 123 20.65 -9.55 -8.87
C ASN A 123 20.54 -8.82 -10.21
N TYR A 124 21.56 -8.07 -10.59
CA TYR A 124 21.56 -7.24 -11.80
C TYR A 124 21.40 -8.03 -13.11
N GLU A 125 21.79 -9.31 -13.18
CA GLU A 125 21.60 -10.09 -14.40
C GLU A 125 20.11 -10.42 -14.64
N THR A 126 19.28 -10.61 -13.60
CA THR A 126 17.84 -10.75 -13.78
C THR A 126 17.19 -9.44 -14.25
N TYR A 127 17.68 -8.28 -13.80
CA TYR A 127 17.23 -6.98 -14.31
C TYR A 127 17.60 -6.80 -15.78
N ARG A 128 18.84 -7.11 -16.17
CA ARG A 128 19.28 -7.08 -17.57
C ARG A 128 18.48 -8.05 -18.46
N PHE A 129 18.13 -9.22 -17.93
CA PHE A 129 17.27 -10.18 -18.64
C PHE A 129 15.92 -9.55 -18.96
N TRP A 130 15.23 -9.00 -17.96
CA TRP A 130 13.93 -8.36 -18.16
C TRP A 130 14.00 -7.12 -19.06
N TYR A 131 15.06 -6.32 -18.93
CA TYR A 131 15.30 -5.17 -19.79
C TYR A 131 15.41 -5.57 -21.27
N LYS A 132 16.18 -6.61 -21.57
CA LYS A 132 16.32 -7.16 -22.95
C LYS A 132 14.99 -7.64 -23.53
N LEU A 133 14.06 -8.06 -22.70
CA LEU A 133 12.71 -8.45 -23.12
C LEU A 133 11.74 -7.27 -23.22
N GLY A 134 12.18 -6.06 -22.85
CA GLY A 134 11.39 -4.83 -22.97
C GLY A 134 10.61 -4.45 -21.71
N ALA A 135 10.97 -4.96 -20.53
CA ALA A 135 10.46 -4.44 -19.27
C ALA A 135 11.06 -3.06 -18.99
N LYS A 136 10.25 -2.13 -18.52
CA LYS A 136 10.65 -0.77 -18.17
C LYS A 136 11.19 -0.67 -16.75
N ARG A 137 10.60 -1.43 -15.80
CA ARG A 137 10.86 -1.34 -14.37
C ARG A 137 10.92 -2.73 -13.73
N VAL A 138 11.72 -2.86 -12.69
CA VAL A 138 11.73 -4.04 -11.82
C VAL A 138 11.51 -3.62 -10.38
N VAL A 139 10.52 -4.28 -9.74
CA VAL A 139 10.29 -4.16 -8.29
C VAL A 139 11.27 -5.10 -7.58
N THR A 140 12.08 -4.56 -6.69
CA THR A 140 13.07 -5.33 -5.93
C THR A 140 12.41 -6.44 -5.10
N ALA A 141 13.12 -7.53 -4.87
CA ALA A 141 12.83 -8.39 -3.73
C ALA A 141 13.02 -7.60 -2.43
N ARG A 142 12.17 -7.85 -1.41
CA ARG A 142 12.23 -7.12 -0.13
C ARG A 142 13.40 -7.53 0.74
N GLU A 143 14.08 -8.59 0.35
CA GLU A 143 15.23 -9.19 1.00
C GLU A 143 16.56 -8.55 0.58
N LEU A 144 16.53 -7.56 -0.31
CA LEU A 144 17.74 -6.83 -0.74
C LEU A 144 18.11 -5.70 0.24
N SER A 145 19.40 -5.60 0.51
CA SER A 145 19.99 -4.45 1.20
C SER A 145 20.18 -3.25 0.27
N LEU A 146 20.31 -2.04 0.83
CA LEU A 146 20.65 -0.83 0.07
C LEU A 146 21.96 -0.97 -0.70
N LYS A 147 22.92 -1.71 -0.13
CA LYS A 147 24.20 -2.00 -0.81
C LYS A 147 23.97 -2.78 -2.11
N GLU A 148 23.16 -3.84 -2.05
CA GLU A 148 22.86 -4.67 -3.23
C GLU A 148 22.03 -3.88 -4.26
N ILE A 149 21.12 -3.01 -3.82
CA ILE A 149 20.34 -2.15 -4.74
C ILE A 149 21.26 -1.17 -5.47
N ARG A 150 22.22 -0.54 -4.78
CA ARG A 150 23.24 0.33 -5.40
C ARG A 150 24.09 -0.43 -6.41
N GLU A 151 24.51 -1.64 -6.05
CA GLU A 151 25.27 -2.50 -6.97
C GLU A 151 24.45 -2.88 -8.22
N ILE A 152 23.15 -3.19 -8.05
CA ILE A 152 22.25 -3.42 -9.18
C ILE A 152 22.21 -2.19 -10.08
N ARG A 153 22.02 -0.99 -9.53
CA ARG A 153 21.96 0.27 -10.28
C ARG A 153 23.23 0.50 -11.12
N GLU A 154 24.39 0.20 -10.59
CA GLU A 154 25.69 0.37 -11.29
C GLU A 154 25.84 -0.55 -12.50
N HIS A 155 25.08 -1.66 -12.57
CA HIS A 155 25.21 -2.69 -13.60
C HIS A 155 24.08 -2.77 -14.61
N ILE A 156 23.05 -1.92 -14.48
CA ILE A 156 21.90 -1.89 -15.40
C ILE A 156 21.85 -0.58 -16.20
N PRO A 157 21.16 -0.54 -17.35
CA PRO A 157 20.97 0.70 -18.11
C PRO A 157 20.30 1.81 -17.29
N ASP A 158 20.64 3.06 -17.59
CA ASP A 158 20.13 4.23 -16.86
C ASP A 158 18.62 4.42 -17.02
N ASP A 159 18.05 3.99 -18.14
CA ASP A 159 16.63 4.06 -18.47
C ASP A 159 15.81 2.89 -17.94
N MET A 160 16.45 1.89 -17.34
CA MET A 160 15.77 0.84 -16.58
C MET A 160 15.51 1.29 -15.17
N GLU A 161 14.26 1.27 -14.75
CA GLU A 161 13.83 1.78 -13.45
C GLU A 161 13.87 0.71 -12.35
N ILE A 162 14.24 1.14 -11.15
CA ILE A 162 14.21 0.33 -9.92
C ILE A 162 13.09 0.86 -9.02
N GLU A 163 12.17 -0.03 -8.64
CA GLU A 163 11.12 0.24 -7.65
C GLU A 163 11.39 -0.58 -6.39
N THR A 164 11.20 0.00 -5.21
CA THR A 164 11.33 -0.72 -3.94
C THR A 164 10.21 -0.39 -2.96
N PHE A 165 9.85 -1.36 -2.11
CA PHE A 165 8.94 -1.10 -1.00
C PHE A 165 9.65 -0.29 0.09
N VAL A 166 8.98 0.75 0.60
CA VAL A 166 9.49 1.60 1.67
C VAL A 166 8.60 1.62 2.90
N HIS A 167 7.36 1.11 2.78
CA HIS A 167 6.40 1.12 3.89
C HIS A 167 5.41 -0.05 3.81
N GLY A 168 5.01 -0.56 4.97
CA GLY A 168 3.92 -1.51 5.15
C GLY A 168 4.35 -2.93 5.48
N ALA A 169 3.45 -3.87 5.32
CA ALA A 169 3.60 -5.23 5.82
C ALA A 169 4.74 -6.01 5.15
N MET A 170 5.57 -6.66 5.95
CA MET A 170 6.59 -7.61 5.51
C MET A 170 6.04 -9.03 5.40
N CYS A 171 6.68 -9.87 4.57
CA CYS A 171 6.37 -11.29 4.41
C CYS A 171 7.46 -12.14 5.07
N ILE A 172 7.08 -13.32 5.58
CA ILE A 172 8.02 -14.30 6.19
C ILE A 172 8.95 -14.97 5.16
N SER A 173 8.56 -14.97 3.90
CA SER A 173 9.30 -15.59 2.80
C SER A 173 9.36 -14.67 1.60
N TYR A 174 10.18 -15.02 0.62
CA TYR A 174 10.14 -14.37 -0.69
C TYR A 174 8.70 -14.28 -1.21
N SER A 175 8.36 -13.14 -1.77
CA SER A 175 7.00 -12.87 -2.27
C SER A 175 6.55 -13.95 -3.25
N GLY A 176 5.33 -14.48 -3.08
CA GLY A 176 4.76 -15.52 -3.93
C GLY A 176 5.39 -16.92 -3.78
N ARG A 177 6.24 -17.18 -2.78
CA ARG A 177 6.90 -18.48 -2.61
C ARG A 177 6.44 -19.27 -1.39
N CYS A 178 5.54 -18.69 -0.58
CA CYS A 178 5.05 -19.32 0.64
C CYS A 178 3.86 -20.24 0.36
N LEU A 179 3.96 -21.50 0.79
CA LEU A 179 2.87 -22.49 0.70
C LEU A 179 2.08 -22.66 2.01
N LEU A 180 2.43 -21.90 3.07
CA LEU A 180 1.86 -22.11 4.40
C LEU A 180 0.35 -21.95 4.44
N SER A 181 -0.19 -20.95 3.72
CA SER A 181 -1.64 -20.72 3.63
C SER A 181 -2.35 -21.84 2.86
N ASN A 182 -1.74 -22.32 1.79
CA ASN A 182 -2.27 -23.47 1.02
C ASN A 182 -2.27 -24.73 1.91
N TYR A 183 -1.16 -25.04 2.55
CA TYR A 183 -1.00 -26.23 3.39
C TYR A 183 -1.97 -26.26 4.57
N LEU A 184 -2.12 -25.13 5.31
CA LEU A 184 -2.91 -25.10 6.54
C LEU A 184 -4.42 -24.94 6.29
N VAL A 185 -4.83 -24.24 5.23
CA VAL A 185 -6.24 -23.85 5.04
C VAL A 185 -6.71 -23.99 3.58
N GLY A 186 -5.93 -24.63 2.71
CA GLY A 186 -6.30 -24.86 1.31
C GLY A 186 -6.46 -23.58 0.48
N ARG A 187 -5.83 -22.46 0.90
CA ARG A 187 -5.93 -21.16 0.23
C ARG A 187 -4.58 -20.71 -0.31
N ASP A 188 -4.46 -20.65 -1.63
CA ASP A 188 -3.20 -20.38 -2.29
C ASP A 188 -2.83 -18.90 -2.22
N ALA A 189 -1.68 -18.63 -1.59
CA ALA A 189 -1.13 -17.29 -1.49
C ALA A 189 -0.67 -16.74 -2.87
N ASN A 190 -0.27 -17.62 -3.77
CA ASN A 190 0.21 -17.27 -5.11
C ASN A 190 -0.94 -16.93 -6.08
N GLN A 191 -2.15 -17.32 -5.70
CA GLN A 191 -3.43 -16.97 -6.36
C GLN A 191 -4.19 -15.86 -5.59
N GLY A 192 -3.50 -15.09 -4.77
CA GLY A 192 -4.08 -13.96 -4.05
C GLY A 192 -4.92 -14.29 -2.83
N ALA A 193 -4.96 -15.57 -2.39
CA ALA A 193 -5.84 -16.03 -1.32
C ALA A 193 -5.13 -16.23 0.04
N CYS A 194 -4.00 -15.57 0.29
CA CYS A 194 -3.23 -15.70 1.53
C CYS A 194 -4.05 -15.30 2.77
N THR A 195 -4.08 -16.19 3.78
CA THR A 195 -4.74 -15.95 5.08
C THR A 195 -3.80 -15.46 6.16
N HIS A 196 -2.56 -15.14 5.81
CA HIS A 196 -1.50 -14.71 6.72
C HIS A 196 -1.23 -15.69 7.90
N PRO A 197 -1.13 -17.00 7.69
CA PRO A 197 -0.95 -17.94 8.79
C PRO A 197 0.39 -17.75 9.51
N CYS A 198 1.41 -17.18 8.84
CA CYS A 198 2.67 -16.82 9.49
C CYS A 198 2.51 -15.84 10.67
N ARG A 199 1.34 -15.22 10.81
CA ARG A 199 1.01 -14.26 11.89
C ARG A 199 0.12 -14.87 12.97
N TRP A 200 -0.22 -16.16 12.87
CA TRP A 200 -0.96 -16.85 13.88
C TRP A 200 -0.01 -17.28 15.02
N LYS A 201 -0.57 -17.46 16.21
CA LYS A 201 0.20 -17.96 17.34
C LYS A 201 0.35 -19.49 17.23
N TYR A 202 1.58 -19.96 17.28
CA TYR A 202 1.91 -21.37 17.22
C TYR A 202 2.70 -21.80 18.45
N SER A 203 2.60 -23.10 18.77
CA SER A 203 3.50 -23.78 19.67
C SER A 203 3.95 -25.08 19.01
N ILE A 204 5.22 -25.39 19.12
CA ILE A 204 5.76 -26.69 18.67
C ILE A 204 5.71 -27.68 19.84
N VAL A 205 5.22 -28.86 19.56
CA VAL A 205 5.23 -30.01 20.51
C VAL A 205 6.05 -31.10 19.87
N GLU A 206 7.04 -31.58 20.60
CA GLU A 206 7.80 -32.76 20.19
C GLU A 206 7.01 -34.01 20.56
N GLU A 207 6.86 -34.98 19.63
CA GLU A 207 6.08 -36.20 19.84
C GLU A 207 6.53 -37.00 21.06
N LYS A 208 7.84 -36.99 21.35
CA LYS A 208 8.42 -37.69 22.51
C LYS A 208 8.29 -36.94 23.84
N ARG A 209 7.81 -35.69 23.80
CA ARG A 209 7.57 -34.83 24.98
C ARG A 209 6.17 -34.21 24.92
N PRO A 210 5.12 -35.05 25.00
CA PRO A 210 3.75 -34.56 24.91
C PRO A 210 3.42 -33.67 26.11
N GLY A 211 2.84 -32.51 25.86
CA GLY A 211 2.49 -31.51 26.89
C GLY A 211 3.55 -30.44 27.16
N GLU A 212 4.75 -30.58 26.63
CA GLU A 212 5.76 -29.51 26.65
C GLU A 212 5.61 -28.64 25.39
N TYR A 213 5.06 -27.44 25.58
CA TYR A 213 4.90 -26.48 24.50
C TYR A 213 6.17 -25.63 24.36
N MET A 214 6.88 -25.81 23.26
CA MET A 214 8.05 -25.01 22.95
C MET A 214 7.61 -23.75 22.16
N THR A 215 7.93 -22.60 22.71
CA THR A 215 7.77 -21.34 21.99
C THR A 215 8.78 -21.31 20.84
N VAL A 216 8.33 -20.89 19.67
CA VAL A 216 9.16 -20.87 18.47
C VAL A 216 9.91 -19.55 18.42
N PHE A 217 11.24 -19.57 18.45
CA PHE A 217 12.13 -18.40 18.35
C PHE A 217 13.07 -18.55 17.16
N GLU A 218 13.58 -17.45 16.64
CA GLU A 218 14.64 -17.46 15.64
C GLU A 218 16.02 -17.49 16.31
N ASN A 219 16.92 -18.31 15.76
CA ASN A 219 18.34 -18.29 16.09
C ASN A 219 19.19 -18.50 14.82
N GLU A 220 20.50 -18.48 14.94
CA GLU A 220 21.46 -18.58 13.83
C GLU A 220 21.27 -19.81 12.90
N ARG A 221 20.34 -20.71 13.19
CA ARG A 221 20.16 -22.01 12.52
C ARG A 221 18.82 -22.22 11.82
N GLY A 222 17.85 -21.29 11.90
CA GLY A 222 16.56 -21.52 11.21
C GLY A 222 15.53 -20.42 11.35
N THR A 223 14.61 -20.38 10.36
CA THR A 223 13.49 -19.44 10.30
C THR A 223 12.31 -19.99 11.08
N TYR A 224 11.74 -19.17 11.91
CA TYR A 224 10.58 -19.46 12.74
C TYR A 224 9.39 -18.63 12.24
N ILE A 225 8.15 -19.11 12.48
CA ILE A 225 6.93 -18.47 11.98
C ILE A 225 6.55 -17.35 12.94
N PHE A 226 6.80 -16.07 12.58
CA PHE A 226 6.58 -14.94 13.47
C PHE A 226 5.86 -13.78 12.80
N ASN A 227 5.31 -12.91 13.65
CA ASN A 227 4.63 -11.69 13.26
C ASN A 227 5.66 -10.58 13.00
N SER A 228 6.09 -10.44 11.75
CA SER A 228 7.02 -9.39 11.36
C SER A 228 6.48 -8.01 11.67
N LYS A 229 7.35 -7.11 12.14
CA LYS A 229 7.11 -5.67 12.18
C LYS A 229 6.82 -5.14 10.79
N ASP A 230 6.17 -4.00 10.70
CA ASP A 230 5.92 -3.34 9.42
C ASP A 230 7.15 -2.55 8.97
N LEU A 231 7.47 -2.59 7.68
CA LEU A 231 8.54 -1.78 7.09
C LEU A 231 8.19 -0.29 7.21
N CYS A 232 9.15 0.54 7.61
CA CYS A 232 9.03 2.00 7.56
C CYS A 232 10.40 2.62 7.33
N MET A 233 10.55 3.32 6.21
CA MET A 233 11.79 3.97 5.80
C MET A 233 11.71 5.50 5.80
N VAL A 234 10.66 6.07 6.40
CA VAL A 234 10.44 7.52 6.41
C VAL A 234 11.56 8.31 7.08
N GLU A 235 12.26 7.70 8.05
CA GLU A 235 13.42 8.28 8.75
C GLU A 235 14.75 8.13 7.97
N HIS A 236 14.72 7.46 6.82
CA HIS A 236 15.91 7.08 6.04
C HIS A 236 15.80 7.53 4.58
N MET A 237 15.10 8.65 4.32
CA MET A 237 14.92 9.15 2.95
C MET A 237 16.24 9.55 2.30
N ASP A 238 17.20 10.02 3.07
CA ASP A 238 18.56 10.33 2.60
C ASP A 238 19.24 9.11 1.97
N ASP A 239 19.22 7.96 2.63
CA ASP A 239 19.80 6.73 2.12
C ASP A 239 19.03 6.17 0.92
N ILE A 240 17.70 6.21 0.96
CA ILE A 240 16.82 5.71 -0.10
C ILE A 240 16.98 6.54 -1.37
N LEU A 241 16.85 7.86 -1.28
CA LEU A 241 16.89 8.76 -2.43
C LEU A 241 18.28 8.82 -3.12
N ASN A 242 19.34 8.48 -2.37
CA ASN A 242 20.70 8.39 -2.90
C ASN A 242 21.12 6.97 -3.30
N SER A 243 20.21 6.00 -3.28
CA SER A 243 20.52 4.60 -3.63
C SER A 243 20.35 4.26 -5.12
N GLY A 244 19.84 5.19 -5.93
CA GLY A 244 19.57 4.99 -7.35
C GLY A 244 18.22 4.32 -7.63
N ILE A 245 17.31 4.31 -6.66
CA ILE A 245 15.91 3.91 -6.79
C ILE A 245 15.14 5.00 -7.53
N ASP A 246 14.17 4.63 -8.37
CA ASP A 246 13.34 5.54 -9.14
C ASP A 246 11.92 5.65 -8.59
N SER A 247 11.40 4.59 -7.94
CA SER A 247 10.03 4.55 -7.41
C SER A 247 9.96 3.94 -6.01
N LEU A 248 9.27 4.65 -5.11
CA LEU A 248 9.05 4.28 -3.71
C LEU A 248 7.64 3.73 -3.53
N LYS A 249 7.54 2.43 -3.25
CA LYS A 249 6.26 1.73 -3.17
C LYS A 249 5.78 1.56 -1.74
N ILE A 250 4.53 1.96 -1.51
CA ILE A 250 3.81 1.70 -0.26
C ILE A 250 3.04 0.38 -0.39
N GLU A 251 3.19 -0.55 0.55
CA GLU A 251 2.34 -1.74 0.68
C GLU A 251 1.08 -1.42 1.48
N GLY A 252 -0.06 -1.91 1.03
CA GLY A 252 -1.30 -1.69 1.77
C GLY A 252 -2.56 -1.73 0.94
N ARG A 253 -2.63 -2.53 -0.12
CA ARG A 253 -3.79 -2.63 -1.02
C ARG A 253 -5.10 -3.06 -0.32
N MET A 254 -5.02 -3.60 0.91
CA MET A 254 -6.17 -3.94 1.76
C MET A 254 -6.46 -2.90 2.86
N LYS A 255 -5.77 -1.78 2.83
CA LYS A 255 -5.87 -0.76 3.87
C LYS A 255 -6.97 0.26 3.56
N THR A 256 -7.40 1.00 4.59
CA THR A 256 -8.42 2.04 4.51
C THR A 256 -7.90 3.32 3.84
N ALA A 257 -8.82 4.19 3.43
CA ALA A 257 -8.49 5.53 2.92
C ALA A 257 -7.65 6.33 3.93
N LEU A 258 -7.95 6.26 5.23
CA LEU A 258 -7.17 6.93 6.27
C LEU A 258 -5.71 6.48 6.28
N TYR A 259 -5.44 5.18 6.20
CA TYR A 259 -4.07 4.67 6.13
C TYR A 259 -3.35 5.20 4.88
N VAL A 260 -4.00 5.07 3.73
CA VAL A 260 -3.41 5.49 2.44
C VAL A 260 -3.11 6.98 2.44
N ALA A 261 -4.06 7.81 2.87
CA ALA A 261 -3.88 9.26 2.98
C ALA A 261 -2.73 9.63 3.93
N THR A 262 -2.71 9.03 5.13
CA THR A 262 -1.69 9.31 6.13
C THR A 262 -0.29 8.98 5.63
N VAL A 263 -0.11 7.78 5.07
CA VAL A 263 1.20 7.31 4.60
C VAL A 263 1.63 8.08 3.34
N ALA A 264 0.73 8.25 2.35
CA ALA A 264 1.05 8.97 1.12
C ALA A 264 1.48 10.42 1.41
N ARG A 265 0.67 11.17 2.18
CA ARG A 265 0.97 12.56 2.56
C ARG A 265 2.31 12.68 3.29
N THR A 266 2.59 11.76 4.20
CA THR A 266 3.82 11.81 5.00
C THR A 266 5.05 11.53 4.15
N TYR A 267 5.03 10.49 3.30
CA TYR A 267 6.14 10.20 2.39
C TYR A 267 6.32 11.27 1.32
N ARG A 268 5.22 11.80 0.76
CA ARG A 268 5.30 12.91 -0.20
C ARG A 268 6.01 14.11 0.41
N LYS A 269 5.58 14.53 1.61
CA LYS A 269 6.24 15.63 2.31
C LYS A 269 7.70 15.32 2.65
N ALA A 270 8.03 14.11 3.08
CA ALA A 270 9.41 13.73 3.38
C ALA A 270 10.32 13.79 2.14
N ILE A 271 9.81 13.31 0.99
CA ILE A 271 10.52 13.39 -0.30
C ILE A 271 10.70 14.85 -0.71
N ASP A 272 9.64 15.66 -0.69
CA ASP A 272 9.68 17.06 -1.12
C ASP A 272 10.60 17.90 -0.24
N ASP A 273 10.51 17.75 1.09
CA ASP A 273 11.36 18.44 2.03
C ASP A 273 12.84 18.08 1.82
N TYR A 274 13.16 16.79 1.58
CA TYR A 274 14.51 16.35 1.30
C TYR A 274 15.04 16.89 -0.05
N MET A 275 14.19 16.88 -1.08
CA MET A 275 14.54 17.37 -2.41
C MET A 275 14.75 18.89 -2.44
N GLU A 276 14.01 19.63 -1.61
CA GLU A 276 14.17 21.06 -1.44
C GLU A 276 15.43 21.38 -0.63
N ASP A 277 15.57 20.79 0.57
CA ASP A 277 16.72 20.94 1.47
C ASP A 277 16.80 19.76 2.45
N PRO A 278 17.89 18.95 2.43
CA PRO A 278 18.08 17.86 3.39
C PRO A 278 17.99 18.30 4.88
N GLU A 279 18.31 19.53 5.21
CA GLU A 279 18.18 20.05 6.58
C GLU A 279 16.70 20.31 6.95
N LYS A 280 15.87 20.70 5.98
CA LYS A 280 14.41 20.84 6.16
C LYS A 280 13.78 19.49 6.48
N TYR A 281 14.18 18.43 5.75
CA TYR A 281 13.76 17.07 6.05
C TYR A 281 14.12 16.65 7.47
N LYS A 282 15.37 16.89 7.92
CA LYS A 282 15.80 16.57 9.28
C LYS A 282 15.03 17.36 10.33
N ALA A 283 14.78 18.64 10.08
CA ALA A 283 14.03 19.52 11.00
C ALA A 283 12.57 19.05 11.19
N ASN A 284 11.96 18.43 10.17
CA ASN A 284 10.59 17.94 10.19
C ASN A 284 10.46 16.47 10.65
N MET A 285 11.53 15.83 11.11
CA MET A 285 11.54 14.39 11.44
C MET A 285 10.46 14.00 12.46
N SER A 286 10.31 14.79 13.53
CA SER A 286 9.29 14.53 14.56
C SER A 286 7.86 14.55 13.99
N TRP A 287 7.59 15.43 13.01
CA TRP A 287 6.29 15.46 12.34
C TRP A 287 6.04 14.20 11.52
N TYR A 288 7.04 13.69 10.77
CA TYR A 288 6.87 12.44 10.01
C TYR A 288 6.59 11.25 10.93
N GLN A 289 7.34 11.13 12.02
CA GLN A 289 7.16 10.07 13.02
C GLN A 289 5.78 10.13 13.65
N GLU A 290 5.32 11.31 14.06
CA GLU A 290 3.98 11.53 14.59
C GLU A 290 2.90 11.12 13.57
N GLN A 291 2.98 11.61 12.31
CA GLN A 291 1.96 11.30 11.31
C GLN A 291 1.91 9.80 10.99
N ILE A 292 3.04 9.13 10.85
CA ILE A 292 3.08 7.68 10.59
C ILE A 292 2.49 6.88 11.75
N SER A 293 2.67 7.31 12.99
CA SER A 293 2.07 6.64 14.16
C SER A 293 0.54 6.79 14.23
N ASN A 294 -0.03 7.78 13.53
CA ASN A 294 -1.48 8.02 13.50
C ASN A 294 -2.26 7.07 12.57
N CYS A 295 -1.60 6.16 11.85
CA CYS A 295 -2.27 5.11 11.09
C CYS A 295 -2.25 3.76 11.83
N THR A 296 -3.06 2.81 11.38
CA THR A 296 -3.03 1.45 11.94
C THR A 296 -1.79 0.70 11.47
N TYR A 297 -0.85 0.44 12.38
CA TYR A 297 0.44 -0.20 12.10
C TYR A 297 0.80 -1.25 13.16
N ARG A 298 1.79 -2.07 12.86
CA ARG A 298 2.56 -2.85 13.82
C ARG A 298 3.91 -2.18 13.99
N GLN A 299 4.57 -2.33 15.12
CA GLN A 299 5.90 -1.75 15.35
C GLN A 299 6.76 -1.75 14.08
N PHE A 300 7.59 -0.74 13.89
CA PHE A 300 8.34 -0.52 12.65
C PHE A 300 9.72 -1.17 12.66
N THR A 301 10.19 -1.48 11.44
CA THR A 301 11.53 -2.00 11.15
C THR A 301 12.01 -1.44 9.82
N THR A 302 13.32 -1.41 9.62
CA THR A 302 13.96 -1.12 8.33
C THR A 302 14.08 -2.35 7.42
N GLY A 303 13.52 -3.50 7.83
CA GLY A 303 13.58 -4.75 7.07
C GLY A 303 15.02 -5.20 6.80
N PHE A 304 15.33 -5.49 5.54
CA PHE A 304 16.65 -5.93 5.10
C PHE A 304 17.59 -4.79 4.64
N PHE A 305 17.14 -3.55 4.61
CA PHE A 305 17.90 -2.45 4.00
C PHE A 305 19.29 -2.25 4.60
N TYR A 306 19.46 -2.46 5.91
CA TYR A 306 20.75 -2.31 6.60
C TYR A 306 21.41 -3.65 6.98
N GLY A 307 20.82 -4.76 6.58
CA GLY A 307 21.36 -6.09 6.86
C GLY A 307 20.28 -7.13 7.08
N LYS A 308 20.68 -8.33 7.51
CA LYS A 308 19.73 -9.39 7.81
C LYS A 308 18.89 -9.01 9.03
N PRO A 309 17.55 -9.19 8.96
CA PRO A 309 16.69 -9.03 10.12
C PRO A 309 17.12 -9.98 11.26
N ASP A 310 17.03 -9.47 12.48
CA ASP A 310 17.31 -10.20 13.70
C ASP A 310 16.02 -10.36 14.55
N GLU A 311 16.19 -10.82 15.79
CA GLU A 311 15.11 -10.98 16.75
C GLU A 311 14.33 -9.68 17.04
N HIS A 312 14.96 -8.51 16.86
CA HIS A 312 14.31 -7.20 17.10
C HIS A 312 13.37 -6.78 15.97
N THR A 313 13.37 -7.47 14.85
CA THR A 313 12.49 -7.20 13.70
C THR A 313 11.15 -7.90 13.76
N GLN A 314 10.91 -8.70 14.80
CA GLN A 314 9.70 -9.49 15.02
C GLN A 314 8.92 -9.01 16.25
N ILE A 315 7.62 -9.33 16.31
CA ILE A 315 6.73 -9.06 17.45
C ILE A 315 6.42 -10.39 18.13
N TYR A 316 6.82 -10.52 19.39
CA TYR A 316 6.71 -11.76 20.16
C TYR A 316 5.52 -11.78 21.14
N ASP A 317 5.05 -10.62 21.59
CA ASP A 317 4.14 -10.50 22.73
C ASP A 317 2.67 -10.53 22.36
N ASN A 318 2.29 -9.95 21.22
CA ASN A 318 0.89 -9.95 20.77
C ASN A 318 0.76 -9.64 19.26
N ASN A 319 -0.42 -9.92 18.71
CA ASN A 319 -0.79 -9.59 17.33
C ASN A 319 -1.40 -8.21 17.20
N THR A 320 -1.19 -7.32 18.16
CA THR A 320 -1.96 -6.09 18.27
C THR A 320 -1.46 -5.06 17.28
N TYR A 321 -2.35 -4.67 16.39
CA TYR A 321 -2.19 -3.42 15.65
C TYR A 321 -2.36 -2.26 16.63
N VAL A 322 -1.46 -1.29 16.55
CA VAL A 322 -1.65 0.01 17.19
C VAL A 322 -2.64 0.79 16.31
N LYS A 323 -3.66 1.35 16.93
CA LYS A 323 -4.68 2.15 16.27
C LYS A 323 -4.92 3.39 17.11
N GLU A 324 -4.42 4.52 16.66
CA GLU A 324 -4.55 5.78 17.39
C GLU A 324 -5.72 6.62 16.91
N TYR A 325 -6.20 6.39 15.70
CA TYR A 325 -7.32 7.11 15.11
C TYR A 325 -8.35 6.19 14.47
N THR A 326 -9.63 6.56 14.62
CA THR A 326 -10.75 5.96 13.89
C THR A 326 -11.13 6.82 12.69
N TYR A 327 -11.20 6.20 11.51
CA TYR A 327 -11.67 6.82 10.27
C TYR A 327 -13.17 7.01 10.30
N LEU A 328 -13.66 8.24 10.13
CA LEU A 328 -15.08 8.59 10.16
C LEU A 328 -15.69 8.75 8.76
N GLY A 329 -14.91 9.18 7.78
CA GLY A 329 -15.29 9.44 6.42
C GLY A 329 -14.41 10.53 5.80
N TYR A 330 -14.75 10.96 4.59
CA TYR A 330 -14.12 12.12 3.96
C TYR A 330 -15.21 13.00 3.35
N ALA A 331 -14.92 14.28 3.14
CA ALA A 331 -15.80 15.21 2.47
C ALA A 331 -15.88 14.88 0.96
N GLU A 332 -16.94 14.19 0.56
CA GLU A 332 -17.21 13.86 -0.85
C GLU A 332 -17.58 15.12 -1.63
N GLU A 333 -18.29 16.03 -0.95
CA GLU A 333 -18.71 17.32 -1.43
C GLU A 333 -18.84 18.28 -0.25
N VAL A 334 -18.78 19.57 -0.50
CA VAL A 334 -19.09 20.64 0.48
C VAL A 334 -20.15 21.53 -0.13
N ASP A 335 -21.27 21.71 0.58
CA ASP A 335 -22.40 22.50 0.10
C ASP A 335 -22.22 24.02 0.32
N GLU A 336 -23.20 24.81 -0.15
CA GLU A 336 -23.18 26.28 -0.05
C GLU A 336 -23.18 26.79 1.41
N ASN A 337 -23.63 25.96 2.37
CA ASN A 337 -23.62 26.26 3.79
C ASN A 337 -22.30 25.90 4.47
N GLY A 338 -21.38 25.25 3.74
CA GLY A 338 -20.10 24.76 4.27
C GLY A 338 -20.24 23.43 5.01
N PHE A 339 -21.32 22.67 4.78
CA PHE A 339 -21.49 21.34 5.36
C PHE A 339 -20.80 20.27 4.52
N ALA A 340 -20.06 19.38 5.18
CA ALA A 340 -19.42 18.24 4.52
C ALA A 340 -20.42 17.13 4.27
N HIS A 341 -20.63 16.76 3.01
CA HIS A 341 -21.36 15.55 2.63
C HIS A 341 -20.40 14.36 2.68
N ILE A 342 -20.73 13.38 3.51
CA ILE A 342 -19.87 12.21 3.77
C ILE A 342 -20.67 10.91 3.70
N THR A 343 -19.99 9.83 3.32
CA THR A 343 -20.46 8.46 3.63
C THR A 343 -19.78 7.97 4.91
N GLN A 344 -20.58 7.80 5.97
CA GLN A 344 -20.10 7.44 7.30
C GLN A 344 -19.38 6.09 7.30
N ARG A 345 -18.23 6.01 7.98
CA ARG A 345 -17.44 4.78 8.14
C ARG A 345 -17.43 4.22 9.55
N ASN A 346 -17.53 5.07 10.54
CA ASN A 346 -17.66 4.70 11.95
C ASN A 346 -18.58 5.69 12.68
N LYS A 347 -19.19 5.24 13.78
CA LYS A 347 -20.11 6.06 14.58
C LYS A 347 -19.42 7.29 15.16
N PHE A 348 -20.09 8.43 15.09
CA PHE A 348 -19.76 9.68 15.79
C PHE A 348 -21.04 10.42 16.17
N THR A 349 -20.93 11.45 17.02
CA THR A 349 -22.08 12.14 17.62
C THR A 349 -21.91 13.66 17.57
N VAL A 350 -23.01 14.39 17.65
CA VAL A 350 -22.99 15.84 17.84
C VAL A 350 -22.31 16.18 19.17
N GLY A 351 -21.50 17.21 19.17
CA GLY A 351 -20.67 17.64 20.31
C GLY A 351 -19.31 16.92 20.41
N GLU A 352 -19.07 15.89 19.61
CA GLU A 352 -17.81 15.15 19.61
C GLU A 352 -16.69 15.95 18.95
N MET A 353 -15.50 15.87 19.54
CA MET A 353 -14.28 16.48 18.98
C MET A 353 -13.65 15.52 17.98
N ILE A 354 -13.42 15.99 16.77
CA ILE A 354 -12.78 15.23 15.67
C ILE A 354 -11.65 16.03 15.06
N GLU A 355 -10.88 15.39 14.21
CA GLU A 355 -9.82 16.04 13.45
C GLU A 355 -10.08 15.94 11.95
N ILE A 356 -9.92 17.06 11.26
CA ILE A 356 -9.94 17.17 9.81
C ILE A 356 -8.49 17.08 9.32
N MET A 357 -8.16 16.03 8.57
CA MET A 357 -6.85 15.81 7.99
C MET A 357 -6.85 16.32 6.55
N LYS A 358 -6.10 17.39 6.30
CA LYS A 358 -5.98 18.01 4.97
C LYS A 358 -4.83 17.43 4.14
N PRO A 359 -4.96 17.43 2.80
CA PRO A 359 -3.87 16.98 1.90
C PRO A 359 -2.58 17.78 2.04
N ASP A 360 -2.68 19.08 2.35
CA ASP A 360 -1.55 20.01 2.47
C ASP A 360 -0.68 19.84 3.73
N GLY A 361 -0.99 18.85 4.57
CA GLY A 361 -0.25 18.56 5.80
C GLY A 361 -0.86 19.13 7.07
N ARG A 362 -1.84 20.03 6.98
CA ARG A 362 -2.54 20.58 8.15
C ARG A 362 -3.49 19.53 8.75
N ASN A 363 -3.64 19.59 10.06
CA ASN A 363 -4.68 18.90 10.80
C ASN A 363 -5.46 19.95 11.59
N ILE A 364 -6.79 19.97 11.49
CA ILE A 364 -7.67 20.96 12.11
C ILE A 364 -8.59 20.23 13.08
N THR A 365 -8.51 20.59 14.37
CA THR A 365 -9.48 20.10 15.37
C THR A 365 -10.81 20.83 15.20
N ALA A 366 -11.90 20.07 15.12
CA ALA A 366 -13.26 20.59 14.97
C ALA A 366 -14.22 19.89 15.92
N THR A 367 -15.32 20.57 16.27
CA THR A 367 -16.44 19.96 17.00
C THR A 367 -17.59 19.71 16.03
N VAL A 368 -18.16 18.53 16.04
CA VAL A 368 -19.38 18.21 15.28
C VAL A 368 -20.54 19.05 15.83
N ARG A 369 -20.97 20.05 15.09
CA ARG A 369 -22.03 20.97 15.52
C ARG A 369 -23.42 20.43 15.24
N ALA A 370 -23.58 19.84 14.06
CA ALA A 370 -24.84 19.23 13.64
C ALA A 370 -24.59 18.10 12.65
N ILE A 371 -25.50 17.15 12.61
CA ILE A 371 -25.53 16.06 11.65
C ILE A 371 -26.94 16.03 11.05
N TYR A 372 -27.03 15.92 9.72
CA TYR A 372 -28.27 15.78 8.98
C TYR A 372 -28.26 14.49 8.18
N ASP A 373 -29.39 13.76 8.16
CA ASP A 373 -29.58 12.57 7.33
C ASP A 373 -29.87 12.93 5.85
N GLU A 374 -30.07 11.92 5.00
CA GLU A 374 -30.39 12.11 3.57
C GLU A 374 -31.70 12.88 3.32
N ASP A 375 -32.63 12.82 4.27
CA ASP A 375 -33.92 13.53 4.20
C ASP A 375 -33.83 14.96 4.77
N GLY A 376 -32.65 15.39 5.24
CA GLY A 376 -32.41 16.70 5.84
C GLY A 376 -32.86 16.81 7.30
N ASN A 377 -33.19 15.70 7.97
CA ASN A 377 -33.56 15.73 9.39
C ASN A 377 -32.29 15.81 10.25
N SER A 378 -32.34 16.64 11.28
CA SER A 378 -31.26 16.70 12.27
C SER A 378 -31.25 15.43 13.13
N VAL A 379 -30.07 14.81 13.26
CA VAL A 379 -29.86 13.61 14.07
C VAL A 379 -28.73 13.83 15.08
N GLU A 380 -28.80 13.21 16.24
CA GLU A 380 -27.80 13.36 17.31
C GLU A 380 -26.52 12.50 17.04
N SER A 381 -26.62 11.46 16.23
CA SER A 381 -25.54 10.55 15.98
C SER A 381 -25.65 9.88 14.61
N ALA A 382 -24.54 9.39 14.10
CA ALA A 382 -24.40 8.60 12.87
C ALA A 382 -24.13 7.12 13.21
N PRO A 383 -25.15 6.32 13.57
CA PRO A 383 -24.94 4.97 14.12
C PRO A 383 -24.77 3.89 13.04
N HIS A 384 -25.21 4.13 11.82
CA HIS A 384 -25.28 3.10 10.78
C HIS A 384 -24.13 3.21 9.78
N PRO A 385 -23.41 2.09 9.52
CA PRO A 385 -22.35 2.08 8.51
C PRO A 385 -22.86 2.49 7.12
N GLN A 386 -22.08 3.28 6.41
CA GLN A 386 -22.36 3.78 5.06
C GLN A 386 -23.57 4.71 4.95
N GLN A 387 -24.01 5.27 6.07
CA GLN A 387 -25.06 6.31 6.09
C GLN A 387 -24.50 7.58 5.41
N LYS A 388 -25.26 8.15 4.50
CA LYS A 388 -24.94 9.44 3.89
C LYS A 388 -25.42 10.55 4.79
N LEU A 389 -24.57 11.53 5.03
CA LEU A 389 -24.81 12.58 6.00
C LEU A 389 -24.27 13.90 5.49
N ALA A 390 -24.93 15.00 5.89
CA ALA A 390 -24.34 16.33 5.84
C ALA A 390 -23.94 16.73 7.27
N VAL A 391 -22.68 17.18 7.45
CA VAL A 391 -22.08 17.44 8.76
C VAL A 391 -21.61 18.88 8.84
N ASP A 392 -22.11 19.62 9.85
CA ASP A 392 -21.59 20.95 10.20
C ASP A 392 -20.44 20.79 11.20
N LEU A 393 -19.24 21.22 10.80
CA LEU A 393 -18.04 21.21 11.64
C LEU A 393 -17.65 22.61 12.14
N GLY A 394 -18.34 23.63 11.68
CA GLY A 394 -18.12 25.03 12.08
C GLY A 394 -16.73 25.58 11.76
N THR A 395 -16.02 24.96 10.83
CA THR A 395 -14.71 25.36 10.36
C THR A 395 -14.59 25.08 8.88
N GLU A 396 -13.54 25.62 8.26
CA GLU A 396 -13.24 25.40 6.85
C GLU A 396 -12.97 23.92 6.57
N ILE A 397 -13.75 23.37 5.64
CA ILE A 397 -13.59 22.02 5.12
C ILE A 397 -13.64 22.06 3.59
N GLU A 398 -12.87 21.23 2.94
CA GLU A 398 -12.79 21.12 1.48
C GLU A 398 -13.06 19.69 1.03
N LYS A 399 -13.41 19.54 -0.24
CA LYS A 399 -13.56 18.22 -0.84
C LYS A 399 -12.29 17.40 -0.68
N TYR A 400 -12.44 16.13 -0.32
CA TYR A 400 -11.41 15.16 0.01
C TYR A 400 -10.72 15.34 1.38
N ASP A 401 -11.04 16.34 2.18
CA ASP A 401 -10.61 16.38 3.58
C ASP A 401 -11.10 15.13 4.33
N LEU A 402 -10.22 14.46 5.06
CA LEU A 402 -10.59 13.27 5.84
C LEU A 402 -11.01 13.65 7.26
N LEU A 403 -12.06 12.99 7.73
CA LEU A 403 -12.52 13.10 9.11
C LEU A 403 -12.03 11.88 9.90
N ARG A 404 -11.37 12.13 11.03
CA ARG A 404 -10.89 11.10 11.94
C ARG A 404 -11.04 11.51 13.38
N ARG A 405 -11.10 10.53 14.28
CA ARG A 405 -11.18 10.74 15.73
C ARG A 405 -10.05 10.00 16.42
N ALA A 406 -9.37 10.65 17.37
CA ALA A 406 -8.42 9.99 18.24
C ALA A 406 -9.10 8.90 19.07
N GLU A 407 -8.47 7.74 19.22
CA GLU A 407 -8.92 6.72 20.17
C GLU A 407 -8.57 7.17 21.59
N ALA A 408 -9.46 6.90 22.55
CA ALA A 408 -9.30 7.30 23.94
C ALA A 408 -8.31 6.42 24.71
#